data_85cbe5851392e363345ca918e7be3554
#
_entry.id   85cbe5851392e363345ca918e7be3554
#
_cell.length_a   1.000
_cell.length_b   1.000
_cell.length_c   1.000
_cell.angle_alpha   90.00
_cell.angle_beta   90.00
_cell.angle_gamma   90.00
#
_symmetry.space_group_name_H-M   'P 1'
#
loop_
_entity.id
_entity.type
_entity.pdbx_description
1 polymer ?
#
loop_
_entity_poly.entity_id
_entity_poly.type
_entity_poly.pdbx_seq_one_letter_code
_entity_poly.pdbx_strand_id
1 'polypeptide(L)'
;MLMNALRLLMFSLLLIAFLPLVLLGTLGFMIRLKTRNRGISGTAYEPFVSRALFHHAGTRDDTAAVQLAPHLPALSPSVAWLLIGSMALAARLSGYQGSFLSYPGARPSSMALAMVHRTAFFDEALASALDPTGPHPAQQVVFLGAGWDTRAYGVLRDRPVRVFEVDTPATQRAKTEALDRAGIDASHVTFVETDFGQTSWFDALLGRGFDPDLPTFILWEGVTYYLDEKTVQTTLRTVSGLAVGSRIAFDTWSLEYFSRFVGQYMRLMVKGFYGESFQFFLSTAAPARKQASDFIASQGLALAGYEPMGEERGKSVPVGGFILAERSG
;
A
#
# COMPACT_ATOMS: atom_id res chain seq x y z
N MET A 1 7.08 19.63 24.73
CA MET A 1 5.73 20.08 24.32
C MET A 1 5.77 21.40 23.54
N LEU A 2 6.31 22.49 24.07
CA LEU A 2 6.33 23.81 23.42
C LEU A 2 6.97 23.81 22.02
N MET A 3 8.12 23.15 21.85
CA MET A 3 8.83 23.05 20.56
C MET A 3 7.97 22.34 19.49
N ASN A 4 7.28 21.25 19.83
CA ASN A 4 6.42 20.57 18.89
C ASN A 4 5.18 21.38 18.52
N ALA A 5 4.63 22.16 19.47
CA ALA A 5 3.54 23.09 19.18
C ALA A 5 3.97 24.19 18.23
N LEU A 6 5.18 24.76 18.42
CA LEU A 6 5.74 25.76 17.53
C LEU A 6 6.01 25.21 16.12
N ARG A 7 6.56 24.02 16.02
CA ARG A 7 6.78 23.32 14.73
C ARG A 7 5.45 23.07 14.00
N LEU A 8 4.43 22.60 14.72
CA LEU A 8 3.09 22.40 14.17
C LEU A 8 2.48 23.72 13.67
N LEU A 9 2.57 24.78 14.47
CA LEU A 9 2.06 26.10 14.08
C LEU A 9 2.75 26.59 12.80
N MET A 10 4.09 26.54 12.76
CA MET A 10 4.86 26.94 11.58
C MET A 10 4.53 26.09 10.36
N PHE A 11 4.42 24.77 10.52
CA PHE A 11 3.99 23.86 9.46
C PHE A 11 2.61 24.22 8.92
N SER A 12 1.66 24.50 9.81
CA SER A 12 0.29 24.87 9.41
C SER A 12 0.26 26.18 8.63
N LEU A 13 1.02 27.19 9.08
CA LEU A 13 1.13 28.48 8.37
C LEU A 13 1.75 28.31 6.98
N LEU A 14 2.79 27.49 6.86
CA LEU A 14 3.42 27.17 5.57
C LEU A 14 2.48 26.40 4.65
N LEU A 15 1.70 25.43 5.17
CA LEU A 15 0.69 24.73 4.38
C LEU A 15 -0.38 25.70 3.85
N ILE A 16 -0.84 26.65 4.67
CA ILE A 16 -1.79 27.68 4.22
C ILE A 16 -1.16 28.55 3.13
N ALA A 17 0.09 28.98 3.29
CA ALA A 17 0.80 29.77 2.29
C ALA A 17 1.01 29.00 0.97
N PHE A 18 1.26 27.70 1.04
CA PHE A 18 1.46 26.83 -0.12
C PHE A 18 0.15 26.23 -0.67
N LEU A 19 -1.00 26.48 -0.03
CA LEU A 19 -2.28 25.93 -0.46
C LEU A 19 -2.60 26.19 -1.95
N PRO A 20 -2.35 27.40 -2.53
CA PRO A 20 -2.56 27.62 -3.97
C PRO A 20 -1.71 26.69 -4.84
N LEU A 21 -0.46 26.39 -4.44
CA LEU A 21 0.42 25.48 -5.17
C LEU A 21 -0.09 24.04 -5.10
N VAL A 22 -0.52 23.59 -3.91
CA VAL A 22 -1.10 22.26 -3.71
C VAL A 22 -2.40 22.10 -4.53
N LEU A 23 -3.26 23.12 -4.55
CA LEU A 23 -4.49 23.10 -5.34
C LEU A 23 -4.19 23.03 -6.86
N LEU A 24 -3.21 23.83 -7.33
CA LEU A 24 -2.77 23.75 -8.73
C LEU A 24 -2.17 22.40 -9.07
N GLY A 25 -1.35 21.84 -8.18
CA GLY A 25 -0.80 20.49 -8.31
C GLY A 25 -1.88 19.42 -8.34
N THR A 26 -2.89 19.53 -7.48
CA THR A 26 -4.06 18.62 -7.46
C THR A 26 -4.83 18.70 -8.78
N LEU A 27 -5.08 19.89 -9.29
CA LEU A 27 -5.73 20.07 -10.58
C LEU A 27 -4.91 19.43 -11.72
N GLY A 28 -3.59 19.68 -11.75
CA GLY A 28 -2.67 19.07 -12.71
C GLY A 28 -2.68 17.54 -12.62
N PHE A 29 -2.65 16.99 -11.40
CA PHE A 29 -2.75 15.56 -11.14
C PHE A 29 -4.06 14.99 -11.70
N MET A 30 -5.21 15.60 -11.38
CA MET A 30 -6.51 15.14 -11.85
C MET A 30 -6.66 15.16 -13.37
N ILE A 31 -6.15 16.20 -14.03
CA ILE A 31 -6.12 16.28 -15.50
C ILE A 31 -5.27 15.13 -16.07
N ARG A 32 -4.07 14.90 -15.53
CA ARG A 32 -3.17 13.85 -16.00
C ARG A 32 -3.70 12.46 -15.68
N LEU A 33 -4.35 12.26 -14.53
CA LEU A 33 -5.02 11.03 -14.17
C LEU A 33 -6.03 10.62 -15.25
N LYS A 34 -6.82 11.57 -15.76
CA LYS A 34 -7.82 11.33 -16.80
C LYS A 34 -7.20 11.17 -18.21
N THR A 35 -6.08 11.82 -18.49
CA THR A 35 -5.51 11.90 -19.84
C THR A 35 -4.33 10.99 -20.09
N ARG A 36 -3.56 10.66 -19.06
CA ARG A 36 -2.28 9.94 -19.15
C ARG A 36 -2.25 8.60 -18.39
N ASN A 37 -3.23 8.35 -17.52
CA ASN A 37 -3.24 7.19 -16.62
C ASN A 37 -4.20 6.07 -17.09
N ARG A 38 -4.29 5.83 -18.38
CA ARG A 38 -5.26 4.87 -18.95
C ARG A 38 -4.92 3.45 -18.53
N GLY A 39 -5.91 2.76 -17.93
CA GLY A 39 -5.78 1.37 -17.49
C GLY A 39 -4.93 1.16 -16.24
N ILE A 40 -4.60 2.24 -15.51
CA ILE A 40 -3.84 2.20 -14.27
C ILE A 40 -4.72 2.70 -13.14
N SER A 41 -4.68 2.04 -11.97
CA SER A 41 -5.42 2.47 -10.79
C SER A 41 -5.02 3.87 -10.34
N GLY A 42 -6.01 4.74 -10.15
CA GLY A 42 -5.79 6.11 -9.66
C GLY A 42 -5.47 6.14 -8.17
N THR A 43 -6.03 5.22 -7.40
CA THR A 43 -5.81 5.13 -5.95
C THR A 43 -4.42 4.59 -5.57
N ALA A 44 -3.68 3.96 -6.50
CA ALA A 44 -2.31 3.52 -6.29
C ALA A 44 -1.34 4.68 -5.96
N TYR A 45 -1.70 5.92 -6.33
CA TYR A 45 -0.87 7.09 -6.02
C TYR A 45 -0.91 7.51 -4.55
N GLU A 46 -1.96 7.20 -3.79
CA GLU A 46 -2.11 7.64 -2.39
C GLU A 46 -1.01 7.08 -1.48
N PRO A 47 -0.78 5.74 -1.40
CA PRO A 47 0.31 5.20 -0.59
C PRO A 47 1.68 5.60 -1.11
N PHE A 48 1.84 5.74 -2.43
CA PHE A 48 3.09 6.19 -3.03
C PHE A 48 3.47 7.62 -2.62
N VAL A 49 2.55 8.58 -2.75
CA VAL A 49 2.76 9.98 -2.33
C VAL A 49 3.07 10.07 -0.84
N SER A 50 2.38 9.27 -0.01
CA SER A 50 2.64 9.21 1.43
C SER A 50 4.08 8.75 1.73
N ARG A 51 4.58 7.69 1.07
CA ARG A 51 5.96 7.22 1.25
C ARG A 51 6.99 8.25 0.81
N ALA A 52 6.76 8.95 -0.30
CA ALA A 52 7.64 10.05 -0.72
C ALA A 52 7.67 11.20 0.30
N LEU A 53 6.52 11.53 0.92
CA LEU A 53 6.44 12.53 1.98
C LEU A 53 7.15 12.08 3.26
N PHE A 54 7.06 10.80 3.66
CA PHE A 54 7.81 10.26 4.81
C PHE A 54 9.31 10.39 4.61
N HIS A 55 9.80 10.09 3.40
CA HIS A 55 11.21 10.28 3.06
C HIS A 55 11.62 11.75 3.20
N HIS A 56 10.87 12.67 2.61
CA HIS A 56 11.17 14.09 2.69
C HIS A 56 11.10 14.66 4.13
N ALA A 57 10.24 14.11 4.97
CA ALA A 57 10.15 14.45 6.39
C ALA A 57 11.27 13.79 7.23
N GLY A 58 12.03 12.86 6.66
CA GLY A 58 13.08 12.12 7.36
C GLY A 58 12.54 11.11 8.38
N THR A 59 11.29 10.67 8.23
CA THR A 59 10.66 9.69 9.13
C THR A 59 10.76 8.26 8.60
N ARG A 60 10.91 8.06 7.28
CA ARG A 60 11.13 6.78 6.61
C ARG A 60 12.00 6.98 5.39
N ASP A 61 13.01 6.14 5.20
CA ASP A 61 13.79 6.18 3.96
C ASP A 61 13.04 5.50 2.81
N ASP A 62 12.87 6.23 1.69
CA ASP A 62 12.34 5.73 0.43
C ASP A 62 12.86 6.60 -0.74
N THR A 63 14.16 6.54 -0.96
CA THR A 63 14.83 7.29 -2.03
C THR A 63 14.22 6.95 -3.40
N ALA A 64 13.84 5.68 -3.61
CA ALA A 64 13.23 5.24 -4.86
C ALA A 64 11.87 5.93 -5.13
N ALA A 65 11.04 6.16 -4.11
CA ALA A 65 9.78 6.88 -4.28
C ALA A 65 10.00 8.33 -4.74
N VAL A 66 11.00 9.00 -4.18
CA VAL A 66 11.33 10.39 -4.57
C VAL A 66 11.86 10.46 -6.00
N GLN A 67 12.76 9.54 -6.38
CA GLN A 67 13.30 9.47 -7.73
C GLN A 67 12.24 9.12 -8.77
N LEU A 68 11.31 8.22 -8.43
CA LEU A 68 10.26 7.74 -9.33
C LEU A 68 9.15 8.78 -9.56
N ALA A 69 8.80 9.58 -8.53
CA ALA A 69 7.66 10.48 -8.54
C ALA A 69 7.54 11.37 -9.80
N PRO A 70 8.60 12.06 -10.29
CA PRO A 70 8.49 12.93 -11.45
C PRO A 70 8.28 12.20 -12.78
N HIS A 71 8.41 10.88 -12.81
CA HIS A 71 8.33 10.05 -14.00
C HIS A 71 7.03 9.26 -14.15
N LEU A 72 6.18 9.26 -13.11
CA LEU A 72 4.90 8.56 -13.13
C LEU A 72 3.87 9.26 -14.04
N PRO A 73 2.94 8.51 -14.68
CA PRO A 73 1.99 9.04 -15.66
C PRO A 73 1.15 10.23 -15.15
N ALA A 74 0.59 10.13 -13.93
CA ALA A 74 -0.21 11.22 -13.35
C ALA A 74 0.64 12.30 -12.65
N LEU A 75 1.94 12.02 -12.40
CA LEU A 75 2.88 12.97 -11.82
C LEU A 75 3.90 13.38 -12.90
N SER A 76 3.93 14.64 -13.30
CA SER A 76 5.07 15.20 -14.05
C SER A 76 6.04 15.85 -13.05
N PRO A 77 7.24 16.25 -13.44
CA PRO A 77 8.15 16.97 -12.54
C PRO A 77 7.49 18.18 -11.86
N SER A 78 6.70 18.96 -12.61
CA SER A 78 5.97 20.11 -12.07
C SER A 78 4.84 19.72 -11.11
N VAL A 79 4.04 18.69 -11.46
CA VAL A 79 2.95 18.21 -10.60
C VAL A 79 3.50 17.56 -9.33
N ALA A 80 4.55 16.74 -9.44
CA ALA A 80 5.23 16.15 -8.29
C ALA A 80 5.78 17.23 -7.35
N TRP A 81 6.40 18.28 -7.90
CA TRP A 81 6.90 19.39 -7.10
C TRP A 81 5.76 20.18 -6.44
N LEU A 82 4.68 20.48 -7.15
CA LEU A 82 3.54 21.22 -6.60
C LEU A 82 2.82 20.43 -5.48
N LEU A 83 2.66 19.11 -5.62
CA LEU A 83 1.98 18.27 -4.63
C LEU A 83 2.90 17.83 -3.50
N ILE A 84 4.00 17.16 -3.84
CA ILE A 84 4.89 16.53 -2.87
C ILE A 84 5.92 17.55 -2.39
N GLY A 85 6.57 18.25 -3.33
CA GLY A 85 7.67 19.18 -3.03
C GLY A 85 7.25 20.35 -2.16
N SER A 86 6.07 20.95 -2.36
CA SER A 86 5.58 22.05 -1.52
C SER A 86 5.30 21.61 -0.08
N MET A 87 4.68 20.44 0.11
CA MET A 87 4.44 19.86 1.45
C MET A 87 5.75 19.43 2.11
N ALA A 88 6.67 18.85 1.36
CA ALA A 88 8.00 18.48 1.80
C ALA A 88 8.80 19.70 2.25
N LEU A 89 8.72 20.80 1.51
CA LEU A 89 9.37 22.07 1.88
C LEU A 89 8.78 22.63 3.18
N ALA A 90 7.45 22.59 3.34
CA ALA A 90 6.81 22.99 4.60
C ALA A 90 7.29 22.16 5.79
N ALA A 91 7.37 20.83 5.63
CA ALA A 91 7.88 19.93 6.66
C ALA A 91 9.34 20.22 7.03
N ARG A 92 10.20 20.42 6.03
CA ARG A 92 11.63 20.72 6.23
C ARG A 92 11.84 22.06 6.91
N LEU A 93 11.17 23.12 6.47
CA LEU A 93 11.31 24.48 7.05
C LEU A 93 10.80 24.54 8.48
N SER A 94 9.73 23.81 8.80
CA SER A 94 9.16 23.79 10.16
C SER A 94 9.84 22.79 11.08
N GLY A 95 10.52 21.79 10.55
CA GLY A 95 11.01 20.62 11.30
C GLY A 95 9.88 19.76 11.87
N TYR A 96 8.66 19.85 11.31
CA TYR A 96 7.51 19.10 11.77
C TYR A 96 7.49 17.68 11.17
N GLN A 97 7.38 16.68 12.04
CA GLN A 97 7.35 15.25 11.68
C GLN A 97 6.12 14.51 12.26
N GLY A 98 5.08 15.28 12.62
CA GLY A 98 3.87 14.72 13.21
C GLY A 98 2.75 14.46 12.20
N SER A 99 1.56 14.11 12.72
CA SER A 99 0.35 13.81 11.92
C SER A 99 0.64 12.82 10.78
N PHE A 100 0.21 13.13 9.57
CA PHE A 100 0.41 12.28 8.39
C PHE A 100 1.89 12.10 7.94
N LEU A 101 2.85 12.74 8.61
CA LEU A 101 4.30 12.56 8.38
C LEU A 101 4.95 11.68 9.46
N SER A 102 4.20 11.22 10.47
CA SER A 102 4.71 10.62 11.71
C SER A 102 5.05 9.13 11.62
N TYR A 103 5.48 8.64 10.46
CA TYR A 103 5.85 7.22 10.35
C TYR A 103 6.85 6.79 11.46
N PRO A 104 6.69 5.60 12.11
CA PRO A 104 5.63 4.59 11.93
C PRO A 104 4.29 4.93 12.59
N GLY A 105 4.19 6.06 13.30
CA GLY A 105 2.99 6.57 13.92
C GLY A 105 2.55 5.81 15.18
N ALA A 106 1.55 6.38 15.86
CA ALA A 106 0.90 5.71 16.99
C ALA A 106 -0.22 4.78 16.51
N ARG A 107 -0.40 3.65 17.20
CA ARG A 107 -1.45 2.67 16.93
C ARG A 107 -2.31 2.42 18.18
N PRO A 108 -3.62 2.18 17.99
CA PRO A 108 -4.37 2.25 16.73
C PRO A 108 -4.40 3.65 16.16
N SER A 109 -4.46 3.74 14.82
CA SER A 109 -4.45 5.02 14.11
C SER A 109 -5.86 5.55 13.90
N SER A 110 -5.99 6.87 13.81
CA SER A 110 -7.19 7.50 13.26
C SER A 110 -7.24 7.34 11.72
N MET A 111 -8.40 7.58 11.11
CA MET A 111 -8.52 7.59 9.65
C MET A 111 -7.53 8.56 8.97
N ALA A 112 -7.23 9.70 9.60
CA ALA A 112 -6.25 10.67 9.12
C ALA A 112 -4.81 10.13 9.08
N LEU A 113 -4.53 9.06 9.82
CA LEU A 113 -3.22 8.39 9.88
C LEU A 113 -3.22 7.02 9.19
N ALA A 114 -4.29 6.70 8.44
CA ALA A 114 -4.45 5.39 7.83
C ALA A 114 -3.26 5.01 6.92
N MET A 115 -2.73 5.95 6.13
CA MET A 115 -1.57 5.68 5.27
C MET A 115 -0.27 5.48 6.04
N VAL A 116 -0.09 6.17 7.17
CA VAL A 116 1.05 5.98 8.08
C VAL A 116 1.01 4.57 8.67
N HIS A 117 -0.14 4.19 9.23
CA HIS A 117 -0.37 2.87 9.84
C HIS A 117 -0.24 1.75 8.80
N ARG A 118 -0.85 1.93 7.62
CA ARG A 118 -0.76 0.99 6.50
C ARG A 118 0.69 0.73 6.11
N THR A 119 1.46 1.79 5.83
CA THR A 119 2.85 1.66 5.44
C THR A 119 3.67 0.93 6.52
N ALA A 120 3.47 1.29 7.79
CA ALA A 120 4.19 0.68 8.90
C ALA A 120 3.86 -0.80 9.06
N PHE A 121 2.58 -1.19 8.97
CA PHE A 121 2.17 -2.59 9.06
C PHE A 121 2.84 -3.45 7.97
N PHE A 122 2.80 -3.00 6.71
CA PHE A 122 3.40 -3.76 5.61
C PHE A 122 4.93 -3.80 5.68
N ASP A 123 5.58 -2.72 6.10
CA ASP A 123 7.04 -2.70 6.29
C ASP A 123 7.47 -3.66 7.41
N GLU A 124 6.74 -3.71 8.52
CA GLU A 124 7.00 -4.62 9.64
C GLU A 124 6.73 -6.08 9.27
N ALA A 125 5.63 -6.34 8.56
CA ALA A 125 5.32 -7.69 8.08
C ALA A 125 6.40 -8.21 7.12
N LEU A 126 6.87 -7.36 6.19
CA LEU A 126 7.97 -7.68 5.28
C LEU A 126 9.28 -7.92 6.06
N ALA A 127 9.63 -7.02 6.97
CA ALA A 127 10.85 -7.16 7.79
C ALA A 127 10.84 -8.46 8.62
N SER A 128 9.70 -8.79 9.23
CA SER A 128 9.52 -10.04 9.97
C SER A 128 9.61 -11.28 9.07
N ALA A 129 9.11 -11.22 7.85
CA ALA A 129 9.20 -12.34 6.92
C ALA A 129 10.63 -12.58 6.41
N LEU A 130 11.45 -11.52 6.37
CA LEU A 130 12.84 -11.58 5.92
C LEU A 130 13.85 -11.81 7.06
N ASP A 131 13.39 -11.93 8.30
CA ASP A 131 14.28 -12.16 9.45
C ASP A 131 14.96 -13.54 9.32
N PRO A 132 16.29 -13.61 9.14
CA PRO A 132 17.00 -14.87 8.98
C PRO A 132 16.99 -15.74 10.25
N THR A 133 16.61 -15.18 11.39
CA THR A 133 16.50 -15.90 12.67
C THR A 133 15.11 -16.51 12.86
N GLY A 134 14.15 -16.17 12.00
CA GLY A 134 12.80 -16.74 12.02
C GLY A 134 12.80 -18.23 11.63
N PRO A 135 11.72 -18.96 11.94
CA PRO A 135 11.61 -20.39 11.63
C PRO A 135 11.57 -20.68 10.13
N HIS A 136 11.02 -19.77 9.35
CA HIS A 136 10.86 -19.89 7.90
C HIS A 136 11.10 -18.53 7.21
N PRO A 137 12.37 -18.09 7.08
CA PRO A 137 12.68 -16.85 6.39
C PRO A 137 12.21 -16.92 4.94
N ALA A 138 11.59 -15.87 4.46
CA ALA A 138 11.13 -15.79 3.08
C ALA A 138 12.31 -15.80 2.11
N GLN A 139 12.25 -16.69 1.12
CA GLN A 139 13.22 -16.80 0.03
C GLN A 139 12.70 -16.13 -1.24
N GLN A 140 11.41 -15.85 -1.30
CA GLN A 140 10.73 -15.15 -2.37
C GLN A 140 9.80 -14.09 -1.80
N VAL A 141 9.71 -12.96 -2.49
CA VAL A 141 8.75 -11.88 -2.19
C VAL A 141 7.93 -11.61 -3.43
N VAL A 142 6.61 -11.61 -3.28
CA VAL A 142 5.66 -11.32 -4.36
C VAL A 142 4.82 -10.11 -4.00
N PHE A 143 4.85 -9.08 -4.82
CA PHE A 143 3.94 -7.94 -4.74
C PHE A 143 2.73 -8.22 -5.65
N LEU A 144 1.56 -8.49 -5.07
CA LEU A 144 0.32 -8.70 -5.82
C LEU A 144 -0.41 -7.36 -6.02
N GLY A 145 -0.53 -6.90 -7.26
CA GLY A 145 -0.98 -5.55 -7.55
C GLY A 145 0.10 -4.54 -7.14
N ALA A 146 1.30 -4.72 -7.68
CA ALA A 146 2.50 -3.98 -7.27
C ALA A 146 2.40 -2.45 -7.43
N GLY A 147 1.52 -1.96 -8.31
CA GLY A 147 1.28 -0.53 -8.50
C GLY A 147 2.57 0.28 -8.52
N TRP A 148 2.62 1.31 -7.69
CA TRP A 148 3.79 2.15 -7.50
C TRP A 148 4.60 1.78 -6.24
N ASP A 149 4.55 0.52 -5.78
CA ASP A 149 5.38 0.10 -4.65
C ASP A 149 6.88 0.21 -4.97
N THR A 150 7.65 0.71 -4.02
CA THR A 150 9.08 0.97 -4.16
C THR A 150 9.96 0.11 -3.27
N ARG A 151 9.36 -0.78 -2.45
CA ARG A 151 10.10 -1.65 -1.53
C ARG A 151 11.06 -2.58 -2.26
N ALA A 152 10.70 -3.01 -3.47
CA ALA A 152 11.56 -3.81 -4.33
C ALA A 152 12.90 -3.11 -4.63
N TYR A 153 12.88 -1.79 -4.82
CA TYR A 153 14.05 -0.99 -5.23
C TYR A 153 14.80 -0.35 -4.05
N GLY A 154 14.27 -0.49 -2.84
CA GLY A 154 14.87 -0.03 -1.59
C GLY A 154 15.30 -1.19 -0.71
N VAL A 155 14.42 -1.59 0.22
CA VAL A 155 14.72 -2.58 1.27
C VAL A 155 15.07 -3.96 0.74
N LEU A 156 14.62 -4.33 -0.46
CA LEU A 156 14.89 -5.64 -1.08
C LEU A 156 16.07 -5.64 -2.06
N ARG A 157 16.58 -4.49 -2.46
CA ARG A 157 17.59 -4.36 -3.52
C ARG A 157 18.81 -5.27 -3.33
N ASP A 158 19.33 -5.31 -2.11
CA ASP A 158 20.55 -6.03 -1.77
C ASP A 158 20.29 -7.29 -0.92
N ARG A 159 19.02 -7.76 -0.89
CA ARG A 159 18.64 -8.96 -0.18
C ARG A 159 18.76 -10.21 -1.05
N PRO A 160 19.22 -11.34 -0.53
CA PRO A 160 19.33 -12.59 -1.28
C PRO A 160 17.97 -13.30 -1.41
N VAL A 161 16.96 -12.57 -1.92
CA VAL A 161 15.60 -13.07 -2.13
C VAL A 161 15.18 -12.81 -3.58
N ARG A 162 14.35 -13.68 -4.11
CA ARG A 162 13.77 -13.50 -5.45
C ARG A 162 12.57 -12.58 -5.34
N VAL A 163 12.52 -11.55 -6.16
CA VAL A 163 11.46 -10.52 -6.11
C VAL A 163 10.61 -10.60 -7.38
N PHE A 164 9.29 -10.67 -7.18
CA PHE A 164 8.30 -10.68 -8.25
C PHE A 164 7.32 -9.52 -8.05
N GLU A 165 7.06 -8.78 -9.10
CA GLU A 165 5.99 -7.79 -9.15
C GLU A 165 4.91 -8.22 -10.14
N VAL A 166 3.70 -8.44 -9.62
CA VAL A 166 2.52 -8.87 -10.39
C VAL A 166 1.57 -7.70 -10.51
N ASP A 167 1.24 -7.29 -11.73
CA ASP A 167 0.26 -6.23 -12.00
C ASP A 167 -0.25 -6.32 -13.45
N THR A 168 -1.25 -5.49 -13.77
CA THR A 168 -1.78 -5.40 -15.13
C THR A 168 -0.71 -4.95 -16.14
N PRO A 169 -0.81 -5.38 -17.40
CA PRO A 169 0.15 -4.97 -18.44
C PRO A 169 0.32 -3.45 -18.57
N ALA A 170 -0.76 -2.68 -18.35
CA ALA A 170 -0.71 -1.22 -18.41
C ALA A 170 0.15 -0.62 -17.28
N THR A 171 -0.05 -1.11 -16.03
CA THR A 171 0.71 -0.66 -14.86
C THR A 171 2.18 -1.07 -14.99
N GLN A 172 2.45 -2.32 -15.37
CA GLN A 172 3.81 -2.84 -15.52
C GLN A 172 4.62 -2.04 -16.54
N ARG A 173 4.08 -1.81 -17.75
CA ARG A 173 4.75 -0.97 -18.75
C ARG A 173 5.02 0.44 -18.26
N ALA A 174 4.04 1.09 -17.66
CA ALA A 174 4.21 2.45 -17.14
C ALA A 174 5.25 2.51 -16.01
N LYS A 175 5.31 1.48 -15.15
CA LYS A 175 6.28 1.40 -14.06
C LYS A 175 7.69 1.17 -14.58
N THR A 176 7.90 0.22 -15.47
CA THR A 176 9.23 -0.06 -16.05
C THR A 176 9.77 1.14 -16.82
N GLU A 177 8.94 1.82 -17.63
CA GLU A 177 9.33 3.06 -18.29
C GLU A 177 9.69 4.19 -17.29
N ALA A 178 8.99 4.27 -16.18
CA ALA A 178 9.28 5.28 -15.16
C ALA A 178 10.57 4.95 -14.39
N LEU A 179 10.84 3.68 -14.09
CA LEU A 179 12.08 3.20 -13.49
C LEU A 179 13.29 3.50 -14.37
N ASP A 180 13.19 3.20 -15.67
CA ASP A 180 14.25 3.51 -16.65
C ASP A 180 14.56 5.01 -16.70
N ARG A 181 13.52 5.85 -16.77
CA ARG A 181 13.69 7.32 -16.79
C ARG A 181 14.26 7.86 -15.48
N ALA A 182 13.97 7.21 -14.35
CA ALA A 182 14.50 7.56 -13.05
C ALA A 182 15.94 7.05 -12.82
N GLY A 183 16.45 6.18 -13.70
CA GLY A 183 17.74 5.53 -13.52
C GLY A 183 17.77 4.54 -12.36
N ILE A 184 16.61 3.94 -12.02
CA ILE A 184 16.49 2.96 -10.94
C ILE A 184 16.75 1.56 -11.52
N ASP A 185 17.77 0.89 -11.02
CA ASP A 185 18.04 -0.50 -11.39
C ASP A 185 16.95 -1.44 -10.86
N ALA A 186 16.29 -2.14 -11.78
CA ALA A 186 15.24 -3.11 -11.51
C ALA A 186 15.61 -4.53 -12.01
N SER A 187 16.88 -4.79 -12.34
CA SER A 187 17.34 -6.05 -12.92
C SER A 187 17.11 -7.27 -12.04
N HIS A 188 17.00 -7.07 -10.72
CA HIS A 188 16.72 -8.10 -9.72
C HIS A 188 15.22 -8.40 -9.55
N VAL A 189 14.33 -7.66 -10.23
CA VAL A 189 12.87 -7.81 -10.13
C VAL A 189 12.34 -8.55 -11.35
N THR A 190 11.56 -9.59 -11.12
CA THR A 190 10.82 -10.29 -12.18
C THR A 190 9.42 -9.68 -12.32
N PHE A 191 9.18 -9.00 -13.43
CA PHE A 191 7.87 -8.42 -13.75
C PHE A 191 6.95 -9.48 -14.37
N VAL A 192 5.73 -9.60 -13.82
CA VAL A 192 4.71 -10.57 -14.22
C VAL A 192 3.42 -9.83 -14.59
N GLU A 193 3.17 -9.74 -15.89
CA GLU A 193 1.96 -9.10 -16.39
C GLU A 193 0.75 -10.05 -16.26
N THR A 194 -0.27 -9.64 -15.52
CA THR A 194 -1.53 -10.40 -15.41
C THR A 194 -2.69 -9.50 -14.99
N ASP A 195 -3.89 -9.87 -15.41
CA ASP A 195 -5.14 -9.27 -14.94
C ASP A 195 -5.84 -10.28 -14.02
N PHE A 196 -5.97 -9.95 -12.74
CA PHE A 196 -6.60 -10.81 -11.73
C PHE A 196 -8.02 -11.28 -12.08
N GLY A 197 -8.72 -10.52 -12.92
CA GLY A 197 -10.07 -10.87 -13.39
C GLY A 197 -10.10 -11.84 -14.56
N GLN A 198 -8.99 -12.07 -15.26
CA GLN A 198 -8.97 -12.82 -16.53
C GLN A 198 -8.03 -14.02 -16.51
N THR A 199 -6.89 -13.93 -15.81
CA THR A 199 -5.86 -14.98 -15.80
C THR A 199 -5.42 -15.30 -14.38
N SER A 200 -5.03 -16.55 -14.15
CA SER A 200 -4.43 -16.97 -12.89
C SER A 200 -3.08 -16.26 -12.70
N TRP A 201 -3.01 -15.38 -11.70
CA TRP A 201 -1.74 -14.75 -11.33
C TRP A 201 -0.69 -15.78 -10.90
N PHE A 202 -1.14 -16.89 -10.35
CA PHE A 202 -0.27 -17.98 -9.89
C PHE A 202 0.39 -18.70 -11.06
N ASP A 203 -0.39 -19.05 -12.10
CA ASP A 203 0.15 -19.68 -13.31
C ASP A 203 1.11 -18.75 -14.04
N ALA A 204 0.81 -17.45 -14.07
CA ALA A 204 1.71 -16.44 -14.62
C ALA A 204 3.03 -16.36 -13.85
N LEU A 205 3.01 -16.45 -12.51
CA LEU A 205 4.20 -16.52 -11.68
C LEU A 205 5.03 -17.77 -11.93
N LEU A 206 4.37 -18.95 -11.97
CA LEU A 206 5.04 -20.22 -12.26
C LEU A 206 5.78 -20.16 -13.61
N GLY A 207 5.15 -19.58 -14.63
CA GLY A 207 5.75 -19.36 -15.95
C GLY A 207 6.96 -18.41 -15.95
N ARG A 208 7.20 -17.67 -14.85
CA ARG A 208 8.35 -16.76 -14.66
C ARG A 208 9.35 -17.27 -13.62
N GLY A 209 9.26 -18.56 -13.29
CA GLY A 209 10.23 -19.24 -12.44
C GLY A 209 9.96 -19.08 -10.94
N PHE A 210 8.77 -18.68 -10.51
CA PHE A 210 8.35 -18.79 -9.11
C PHE A 210 8.36 -20.27 -8.67
N ASP A 211 8.81 -20.52 -7.45
CA ASP A 211 8.91 -21.85 -6.89
C ASP A 211 7.94 -21.97 -5.69
N PRO A 212 6.85 -22.74 -5.80
CA PRO A 212 5.86 -22.88 -4.75
C PRO A 212 6.36 -23.63 -3.50
N ASP A 213 7.48 -24.35 -3.62
CA ASP A 213 8.09 -25.12 -2.53
C ASP A 213 9.07 -24.29 -1.67
N LEU A 214 9.24 -23.01 -2.00
CA LEU A 214 10.06 -22.09 -1.20
C LEU A 214 9.17 -21.18 -0.34
N PRO A 215 9.55 -20.95 0.96
CA PRO A 215 8.85 -19.98 1.83
C PRO A 215 8.76 -18.60 1.16
N THR A 216 7.54 -18.12 1.01
CA THR A 216 7.23 -16.92 0.25
C THR A 216 6.51 -15.89 1.11
N PHE A 217 6.91 -14.62 1.00
CA PHE A 217 6.12 -13.51 1.53
C PHE A 217 5.35 -12.81 0.38
N ILE A 218 4.04 -12.73 0.54
CA ILE A 218 3.16 -12.06 -0.42
C ILE A 218 2.67 -10.75 0.20
N LEU A 219 2.95 -9.63 -0.46
CA LEU A 219 2.48 -8.30 -0.11
C LEU A 219 1.33 -7.93 -1.05
N TRP A 220 0.13 -7.74 -0.48
CA TRP A 220 -1.10 -7.49 -1.23
C TRP A 220 -1.77 -6.22 -0.71
N GLU A 221 -1.08 -5.09 -0.88
CA GLU A 221 -1.46 -3.78 -0.36
C GLU A 221 -2.40 -3.05 -1.31
N GLY A 222 -3.58 -2.67 -0.82
CA GLY A 222 -4.47 -1.76 -1.53
C GLY A 222 -5.24 -2.36 -2.70
N VAL A 223 -5.44 -3.67 -2.75
CA VAL A 223 -6.00 -4.39 -3.90
C VAL A 223 -7.28 -5.15 -3.57
N THR A 224 -7.34 -5.82 -2.42
CA THR A 224 -8.40 -6.78 -2.07
C THR A 224 -9.80 -6.24 -2.27
N TYR A 225 -10.05 -5.03 -1.85
CA TYR A 225 -11.36 -4.41 -1.87
C TYR A 225 -11.84 -3.95 -3.26
N TYR A 226 -10.99 -4.03 -4.30
CA TYR A 226 -11.40 -3.85 -5.70
C TYR A 226 -11.82 -5.17 -6.37
N LEU A 227 -11.50 -6.30 -5.77
CA LEU A 227 -11.79 -7.63 -6.26
C LEU A 227 -13.11 -8.17 -5.68
N ASP A 228 -13.74 -9.09 -6.38
CA ASP A 228 -14.86 -9.83 -5.82
C ASP A 228 -14.40 -10.82 -4.73
N GLU A 229 -15.32 -11.23 -3.89
CA GLU A 229 -15.04 -12.14 -2.76
C GLU A 229 -14.45 -13.48 -3.23
N LYS A 230 -14.92 -14.02 -4.36
CA LYS A 230 -14.43 -15.28 -4.91
C LYS A 230 -12.95 -15.18 -5.30
N THR A 231 -12.56 -14.08 -5.93
CA THR A 231 -11.15 -13.83 -6.31
C THR A 231 -10.26 -13.69 -5.08
N VAL A 232 -10.74 -12.97 -4.03
CA VAL A 232 -10.00 -12.86 -2.76
C VAL A 232 -9.83 -14.23 -2.10
N GLN A 233 -10.90 -15.00 -1.97
CA GLN A 233 -10.85 -16.36 -1.40
C GLN A 233 -9.95 -17.29 -2.21
N THR A 234 -10.02 -17.26 -3.54
CA THR A 234 -9.18 -18.08 -4.42
C THR A 234 -7.70 -17.74 -4.22
N THR A 235 -7.35 -16.44 -4.13
CA THR A 235 -5.99 -16.02 -3.87
C THR A 235 -5.48 -16.55 -2.52
N LEU A 236 -6.28 -16.42 -1.46
CA LEU A 236 -5.89 -16.93 -0.12
C LEU A 236 -5.74 -18.47 -0.11
N ARG A 237 -6.62 -19.20 -0.79
CA ARG A 237 -6.48 -20.67 -0.94
C ARG A 237 -5.24 -21.04 -1.74
N THR A 238 -4.89 -20.30 -2.77
CA THR A 238 -3.63 -20.51 -3.49
C THR A 238 -2.43 -20.37 -2.54
N VAL A 239 -2.44 -19.35 -1.69
CA VAL A 239 -1.38 -19.14 -0.68
C VAL A 239 -1.34 -20.28 0.36
N SER A 240 -2.50 -20.84 0.75
CA SER A 240 -2.54 -21.98 1.67
C SER A 240 -1.93 -23.25 1.09
N GLY A 241 -1.77 -23.33 -0.21
CA GLY A 241 -1.08 -24.42 -0.92
C GLY A 241 0.43 -24.24 -1.10
N LEU A 242 1.00 -23.11 -0.71
CA LEU A 242 2.45 -22.85 -0.81
C LEU A 242 3.24 -23.58 0.29
N ALA A 243 4.56 -23.44 0.24
CA ALA A 243 5.45 -23.97 1.27
C ALA A 243 5.05 -23.52 2.68
N VAL A 244 5.25 -24.38 3.68
CA VAL A 244 5.05 -24.06 5.10
C VAL A 244 5.90 -22.83 5.47
N GLY A 245 5.31 -21.92 6.24
CA GLY A 245 5.92 -20.62 6.59
C GLY A 245 5.71 -19.52 5.55
N SER A 246 5.07 -19.82 4.41
CA SER A 246 4.63 -18.76 3.49
C SER A 246 3.58 -17.88 4.14
N ARG A 247 3.70 -16.56 3.93
CA ARG A 247 2.85 -15.54 4.56
C ARG A 247 2.26 -14.59 3.52
N ILE A 248 1.07 -14.09 3.81
CA ILE A 248 0.43 -13.02 3.04
C ILE A 248 0.01 -11.89 3.96
N ALA A 249 0.43 -10.66 3.63
CA ALA A 249 -0.04 -9.45 4.28
C ALA A 249 -0.98 -8.71 3.34
N PHE A 250 -2.17 -8.34 3.82
CA PHE A 250 -3.15 -7.58 3.04
C PHE A 250 -4.01 -6.68 3.92
N ASP A 251 -4.69 -5.75 3.31
CA ASP A 251 -5.65 -4.87 3.96
C ASP A 251 -7.05 -5.06 3.40
N THR A 252 -8.06 -4.73 4.21
CA THR A 252 -9.47 -4.84 3.84
C THR A 252 -10.28 -3.71 4.44
N TRP A 253 -11.40 -3.36 3.77
CA TRP A 253 -12.39 -2.44 4.31
C TRP A 253 -13.44 -3.15 5.18
N SER A 254 -14.00 -2.41 6.12
CA SER A 254 -15.05 -2.86 7.04
C SER A 254 -16.43 -2.86 6.39
N LEU A 255 -17.13 -3.99 6.46
CA LEU A 255 -18.53 -4.08 6.03
C LEU A 255 -19.41 -3.12 6.81
N GLU A 256 -19.24 -3.06 8.14
CA GLU A 256 -20.04 -2.25 9.04
C GLU A 256 -19.82 -0.75 8.83
N TYR A 257 -18.55 -0.33 8.61
CA TYR A 257 -18.24 1.07 8.33
C TYR A 257 -18.80 1.52 6.98
N PHE A 258 -18.55 0.73 5.93
CA PHE A 258 -18.96 1.07 4.56
C PHE A 258 -20.46 0.87 4.29
N SER A 259 -21.20 0.25 5.21
CA SER A 259 -22.67 0.24 5.22
C SER A 259 -23.28 1.54 5.79
N ARG A 260 -22.49 2.36 6.51
CA ARG A 260 -22.92 3.65 7.04
C ARG A 260 -22.87 4.76 5.98
N PHE A 261 -23.59 5.87 6.26
CA PHE A 261 -23.64 7.03 5.34
C PHE A 261 -22.24 7.54 4.91
N VAL A 262 -21.31 7.68 5.86
CA VAL A 262 -19.93 8.14 5.58
C VAL A 262 -19.21 7.17 4.64
N GLY A 263 -19.29 5.87 4.88
CA GLY A 263 -18.69 4.85 4.01
C GLY A 263 -19.31 4.82 2.61
N GLN A 264 -20.64 4.97 2.52
CA GLN A 264 -21.32 5.05 1.22
C GLN A 264 -20.91 6.31 0.45
N TYR A 265 -20.77 7.45 1.15
CA TYR A 265 -20.26 8.68 0.54
C TYR A 265 -18.82 8.49 0.01
N MET A 266 -17.93 7.84 0.78
CA MET A 266 -16.57 7.54 0.33
C MET A 266 -16.57 6.63 -0.92
N ARG A 267 -17.43 5.60 -0.97
CA ARG A 267 -17.58 4.75 -2.17
C ARG A 267 -17.98 5.57 -3.39
N LEU A 268 -18.92 6.49 -3.22
CA LEU A 268 -19.38 7.37 -4.29
C LEU A 268 -18.27 8.29 -4.79
N MET A 269 -17.48 8.87 -3.86
CA MET A 269 -16.35 9.74 -4.18
C MET A 269 -15.25 8.98 -4.95
N VAL A 270 -14.85 7.80 -4.48
CA VAL A 270 -13.84 6.97 -5.18
C VAL A 270 -14.33 6.60 -6.59
N LYS A 271 -15.59 6.19 -6.72
CA LYS A 271 -16.18 5.89 -8.03
C LYS A 271 -16.21 7.13 -8.95
N GLY A 272 -16.56 8.29 -8.41
CA GLY A 272 -16.63 9.54 -9.18
C GLY A 272 -15.26 10.07 -9.63
N PHE A 273 -14.24 10.01 -8.75
CA PHE A 273 -12.92 10.55 -9.04
C PHE A 273 -12.03 9.59 -9.82
N TYR A 274 -12.01 8.31 -9.43
CA TYR A 274 -11.09 7.31 -9.98
C TYR A 274 -11.76 6.31 -10.93
N GLY A 275 -13.11 6.25 -10.95
CA GLY A 275 -13.84 5.23 -11.72
C GLY A 275 -13.80 3.84 -11.10
N GLU A 276 -13.28 3.70 -9.89
CA GLU A 276 -13.08 2.43 -9.18
C GLU A 276 -14.24 2.16 -8.22
N SER A 277 -14.52 0.88 -7.97
CA SER A 277 -15.61 0.47 -7.07
C SER A 277 -15.11 -0.56 -6.08
N PHE A 278 -15.45 -0.38 -4.80
CA PHE A 278 -15.17 -1.37 -3.77
C PHE A 278 -16.18 -2.51 -3.85
N GLN A 279 -15.70 -3.75 -3.86
CA GLN A 279 -16.48 -4.97 -4.01
C GLN A 279 -16.36 -5.90 -2.79
N PHE A 280 -15.15 -6.07 -2.23
CA PHE A 280 -14.90 -6.91 -1.07
C PHE A 280 -14.82 -6.11 0.23
N PHE A 281 -15.49 -6.62 1.25
CA PHE A 281 -15.49 -6.08 2.61
C PHE A 281 -15.45 -7.23 3.60
N LEU A 282 -14.68 -7.09 4.66
CA LEU A 282 -14.66 -8.05 5.76
C LEU A 282 -15.44 -7.48 6.96
N SER A 283 -16.18 -8.34 7.67
CA SER A 283 -16.82 -7.91 8.91
C SER A 283 -15.78 -7.52 9.95
N THR A 284 -15.98 -6.34 10.55
CA THR A 284 -15.22 -5.85 11.72
C THR A 284 -16.12 -5.75 12.94
N ALA A 285 -17.26 -6.48 12.94
CA ALA A 285 -18.10 -6.61 14.12
C ALA A 285 -17.29 -7.19 15.29
N ALA A 286 -17.45 -6.59 16.46
CA ALA A 286 -16.65 -6.93 17.66
C ALA A 286 -16.86 -8.39 18.11
N PRO A 287 -15.77 -9.14 18.41
CA PRO A 287 -14.38 -8.73 18.29
C PRO A 287 -13.85 -8.89 16.85
N ALA A 288 -13.40 -7.78 16.25
CA ALA A 288 -12.99 -7.74 14.85
C ALA A 288 -11.85 -8.73 14.51
N ARG A 289 -10.90 -8.93 15.44
CA ARG A 289 -9.84 -9.94 15.29
C ARG A 289 -10.41 -11.36 15.10
N LYS A 290 -11.52 -11.69 15.77
CA LYS A 290 -12.15 -13.00 15.62
C LYS A 290 -12.75 -13.18 14.23
N GLN A 291 -13.42 -12.16 13.70
CA GLN A 291 -13.97 -12.18 12.35
C GLN A 291 -12.86 -12.41 11.30
N ALA A 292 -11.74 -11.70 11.44
CA ALA A 292 -10.57 -11.91 10.59
C ALA A 292 -10.01 -13.34 10.73
N SER A 293 -9.89 -13.85 11.96
CA SER A 293 -9.39 -15.20 12.23
C SER A 293 -10.27 -16.29 11.59
N ASP A 294 -11.59 -16.18 11.78
CA ASP A 294 -12.54 -17.14 11.23
C ASP A 294 -12.52 -17.13 9.69
N PHE A 295 -12.45 -15.95 9.08
CA PHE A 295 -12.33 -15.81 7.64
C PHE A 295 -11.04 -16.44 7.11
N ILE A 296 -9.89 -16.15 7.71
CA ILE A 296 -8.58 -16.68 7.31
C ILE A 296 -8.52 -18.19 7.49
N ALA A 297 -9.04 -18.71 8.61
CA ALA A 297 -9.10 -20.15 8.86
C ALA A 297 -9.96 -20.88 7.81
N SER A 298 -11.05 -20.27 7.35
CA SER A 298 -11.90 -20.85 6.29
C SER A 298 -11.19 -20.94 4.93
N GLN A 299 -10.07 -20.26 4.75
CA GLN A 299 -9.23 -20.34 3.55
C GLN A 299 -8.01 -21.27 3.71
N GLY A 300 -7.87 -21.95 4.86
CA GLY A 300 -6.77 -22.90 5.13
C GLY A 300 -5.48 -22.21 5.61
N LEU A 301 -5.57 -21.00 6.12
CA LEU A 301 -4.45 -20.23 6.67
C LEU A 301 -4.66 -19.97 8.16
N ALA A 302 -3.59 -19.66 8.89
CA ALA A 302 -3.63 -19.18 10.27
C ALA A 302 -3.47 -17.67 10.33
N LEU A 303 -4.21 -17.01 11.23
CA LEU A 303 -4.04 -15.58 11.47
C LEU A 303 -2.78 -15.34 12.32
N ALA A 304 -1.71 -14.82 11.70
CA ALA A 304 -0.47 -14.46 12.38
C ALA A 304 -0.52 -13.04 13.00
N GLY A 305 -1.20 -12.09 12.35
CA GLY A 305 -1.35 -10.72 12.82
C GLY A 305 -2.65 -10.06 12.37
N TYR A 306 -3.20 -9.19 13.22
CA TYR A 306 -4.34 -8.34 12.88
C TYR A 306 -4.22 -7.00 13.59
N GLU A 307 -4.33 -5.92 12.83
CA GLU A 307 -4.39 -4.57 13.36
C GLU A 307 -5.63 -3.84 12.82
N PRO A 308 -6.51 -3.29 13.68
CA PRO A 308 -7.67 -2.54 13.23
C PRO A 308 -7.24 -1.19 12.65
N MET A 309 -7.84 -0.78 11.56
CA MET A 309 -7.73 0.57 11.01
C MET A 309 -8.73 1.47 11.72
N GLY A 310 -8.29 2.12 12.81
CA GLY A 310 -9.13 2.87 13.73
C GLY A 310 -9.46 2.11 15.00
N GLU A 311 -10.16 2.78 15.93
CA GLU A 311 -10.47 2.21 17.24
C GLU A 311 -11.73 1.35 17.22
N GLU A 312 -11.66 0.18 17.86
CA GLU A 312 -12.81 -0.64 18.25
C GLU A 312 -13.20 -0.25 19.68
N ARG A 313 -14.10 0.76 19.82
CA ARG A 313 -14.52 1.25 21.13
C ARG A 313 -15.99 1.66 21.16
N GLY A 314 -16.77 1.04 22.02
CA GLY A 314 -18.19 1.34 22.19
C GLY A 314 -18.98 1.12 20.89
N LYS A 315 -19.55 2.19 20.33
CA LYS A 315 -20.25 2.17 19.02
C LYS A 315 -19.34 2.45 17.82
N SER A 316 -18.05 2.73 18.05
CA SER A 316 -17.07 2.92 16.98
C SER A 316 -16.70 1.57 16.40
N VAL A 317 -16.68 1.48 15.09
CA VAL A 317 -16.16 0.30 14.36
C VAL A 317 -14.94 0.73 13.56
N PRO A 318 -13.92 -0.14 13.45
CA PRO A 318 -12.78 0.12 12.56
C PRO A 318 -13.24 0.38 11.14
N VAL A 319 -12.52 1.22 10.42
CA VAL A 319 -12.76 1.49 8.99
C VAL A 319 -12.38 0.29 8.12
N GLY A 320 -11.45 -0.52 8.62
CA GLY A 320 -10.93 -1.72 7.99
C GLY A 320 -9.94 -2.42 8.92
N GLY A 321 -9.12 -3.28 8.36
CA GLY A 321 -8.07 -3.97 9.09
C GLY A 321 -6.90 -4.36 8.20
N PHE A 322 -5.74 -4.50 8.82
CA PHE A 322 -4.54 -5.06 8.24
C PHE A 322 -4.37 -6.49 8.77
N ILE A 323 -4.12 -7.43 7.87
CA ILE A 323 -4.10 -8.85 8.15
C ILE A 323 -2.78 -9.45 7.70
N LEU A 324 -2.13 -10.21 8.60
CA LEU A 324 -1.04 -11.09 8.28
C LEU A 324 -1.51 -12.53 8.50
N ALA A 325 -1.54 -13.32 7.43
CA ALA A 325 -1.89 -14.74 7.47
C ALA A 325 -0.69 -15.60 7.08
N GLU A 326 -0.65 -16.82 7.62
CA GLU A 326 0.47 -17.74 7.46
C GLU A 326 -0.01 -19.14 7.10
N ARG A 327 0.73 -19.82 6.21
CA ARG A 327 0.63 -21.25 5.97
C ARG A 327 1.34 -22.00 7.10
N SER A 328 0.57 -22.46 8.07
CA SER A 328 1.07 -23.34 9.15
C SER A 328 1.27 -24.77 8.65
N GLY A 329 2.16 -25.50 9.33
CA GLY A 329 2.45 -26.91 9.05
C GLY A 329 1.30 -27.85 9.36
#